data_439087565c84648d6de9029562f641ca
#
_entry.id   439087565c84648d6de9029562f641ca
#
_cell.length_a   1.000
_cell.length_b   1.000
_cell.length_c   1.000
_cell.angle_alpha   90.00
_cell.angle_beta   90.00
_cell.angle_gamma   90.00
#
_symmetry.space_group_name_H-M   'P 1'
#
loop_
_entity.id
_entity.type
_entity.pdbx_description
1 polymer ?
#
loop_
_entity_poly.entity_id
_entity_poly.type
_entity_poly.pdbx_seq_one_letter_code
_entity_poly.pdbx_strand_id
1 'polypeptide(L)'
;MMERLKIAYPVITEGKYDKIKLESLIEAHILCTDGFGIFKDTEKQAFLRRLCDKTKIIVLTDADGAGLVIRNFINSILPKERLIHLYIPQCAGKEKRKTTPAAEGFLGVEGLPPDLLRSLFAPFADNGPKNG
;
A
#
# COMPACT_ATOMS: atom_id res chain seq x y z
N MET A 1 23.01 2.26 6.57
CA MET A 1 21.70 1.74 6.89
C MET A 1 20.70 2.87 6.94
N MET A 2 19.59 2.74 6.24
CA MET A 2 18.62 3.82 6.19
C MET A 2 17.61 3.68 7.30
N GLU A 3 17.31 4.79 7.92
CA GLU A 3 16.27 4.85 8.93
C GLU A 3 14.92 4.67 8.28
N ARG A 4 14.03 3.91 8.93
CA ARG A 4 12.68 3.76 8.41
C ARG A 4 11.91 5.05 8.58
N LEU A 5 11.04 5.34 7.61
CA LEU A 5 10.16 6.51 7.71
C LEU A 5 9.04 6.20 8.69
N LYS A 6 8.77 7.13 9.58
CA LYS A 6 7.70 6.96 10.56
C LYS A 6 6.41 7.51 9.99
N ILE A 7 5.47 6.60 9.76
CA ILE A 7 4.19 6.95 9.13
C ILE A 7 3.10 6.77 10.17
N ALA A 8 2.42 7.86 10.50
CA ALA A 8 1.37 7.82 11.50
C ALA A 8 0.11 7.14 11.01
N TYR A 9 -0.12 7.16 9.70
CA TYR A 9 -1.34 6.59 9.14
C TYR A 9 -1.17 5.08 8.94
N PRO A 10 -2.21 4.28 9.23
CA PRO A 10 -2.19 2.87 8.84
C PRO A 10 -2.11 2.74 7.33
N VAL A 11 -1.52 1.65 6.87
CA VAL A 11 -1.33 1.39 5.44
C VAL A 11 -1.99 0.06 5.08
N ILE A 12 -2.77 0.06 4.00
CA ILE A 12 -3.37 -1.15 3.47
C ILE A 12 -2.64 -1.53 2.20
N THR A 13 -2.22 -2.80 2.10
CA THR A 13 -1.62 -3.33 0.89
C THR A 13 -2.23 -4.70 0.61
N GLU A 14 -1.89 -5.33 -0.53
CA GLU A 14 -2.60 -6.51 -0.99
C GLU A 14 -2.19 -7.78 -0.26
N GLY A 15 -0.90 -8.07 -0.18
CA GLY A 15 -0.46 -9.35 0.32
C GLY A 15 0.63 -9.25 1.37
N LYS A 16 0.96 -10.42 1.94
CA LYS A 16 1.89 -10.44 3.05
C LYS A 16 3.33 -10.09 2.63
N TYR A 17 3.70 -10.40 1.38
CA TYR A 17 5.05 -10.06 0.92
C TYR A 17 5.18 -8.56 0.72
N ASP A 18 4.12 -7.92 0.25
CA ASP A 18 4.10 -6.46 0.18
C ASP A 18 4.27 -5.87 1.57
N LYS A 19 3.56 -6.42 2.54
CA LYS A 19 3.65 -5.96 3.91
C LYS A 19 5.08 -6.10 4.45
N ILE A 20 5.70 -7.26 4.21
CA ILE A 20 7.07 -7.50 4.67
C ILE A 20 8.03 -6.48 4.07
N LYS A 21 7.89 -6.24 2.76
CA LYS A 21 8.75 -5.27 2.09
C LYS A 21 8.57 -3.87 2.70
N LEU A 22 7.33 -3.47 2.89
CA LEU A 22 7.07 -2.14 3.45
C LEU A 22 7.57 -2.02 4.88
N GLU A 23 7.47 -3.09 5.66
CA GLU A 23 7.95 -3.05 7.04
C GLU A 23 9.44 -2.77 7.13
N SER A 24 10.19 -3.11 6.09
CA SER A 24 11.63 -2.83 6.07
C SER A 24 11.92 -1.37 5.75
N LEU A 25 10.94 -0.63 5.25
CA LEU A 25 11.15 0.74 4.77
C LEU A 25 10.43 1.79 5.61
N ILE A 26 9.29 1.43 6.18
CA ILE A 26 8.50 2.37 6.95
C ILE A 26 8.12 1.75 8.28
N GLU A 27 7.95 2.62 9.26
CA GLU A 27 7.46 2.22 10.57
C GLU A 27 6.02 2.66 10.66
N ALA A 28 5.09 1.73 10.45
CA ALA A 28 3.67 2.02 10.39
C ALA A 28 2.88 0.76 10.70
N HIS A 29 1.60 0.92 10.96
CA HIS A 29 0.70 -0.21 11.12
C HIS A 29 0.27 -0.62 9.72
N ILE A 30 0.81 -1.74 9.23
CA ILE A 30 0.56 -2.19 7.87
C ILE A 30 -0.38 -3.38 7.88
N LEU A 31 -1.46 -3.26 7.13
CA LEU A 31 -2.48 -4.29 7.00
C LEU A 31 -2.49 -4.82 5.59
N CYS A 32 -2.71 -6.12 5.43
CA CYS A 32 -2.88 -6.66 4.09
C CYS A 32 -4.26 -7.25 3.93
N THR A 33 -4.79 -7.18 2.71
CA THR A 33 -6.13 -7.65 2.41
C THR A 33 -6.18 -9.14 2.12
N ASP A 34 -5.03 -9.77 1.94
CA ASP A 34 -4.93 -11.17 1.51
C ASP A 34 -5.61 -11.35 0.15
N GLY A 35 -5.28 -10.43 -0.76
CA GLY A 35 -5.91 -10.45 -2.06
C GLY A 35 -7.41 -10.25 -1.93
N PHE A 36 -8.19 -11.13 -2.56
CA PHE A 36 -9.63 -11.00 -2.54
C PHE A 36 -10.29 -11.51 -1.26
N GLY A 37 -9.50 -11.97 -0.31
CA GLY A 37 -10.05 -12.43 0.97
C GLY A 37 -10.81 -11.34 1.70
N ILE A 38 -10.43 -10.08 1.49
CA ILE A 38 -11.09 -8.95 2.14
C ILE A 38 -12.59 -8.92 1.83
N PHE A 39 -13.01 -9.44 0.69
CA PHE A 39 -14.42 -9.40 0.29
C PHE A 39 -15.31 -10.19 1.25
N LYS A 40 -14.77 -11.20 1.90
CA LYS A 40 -15.53 -12.07 2.80
C LYS A 40 -15.16 -11.89 4.27
N ASP A 41 -14.13 -11.11 4.55
CA ASP A 41 -13.64 -10.95 5.91
C ASP A 41 -14.37 -9.80 6.58
N THR A 42 -15.55 -10.09 7.11
CA THR A 42 -16.37 -9.05 7.72
C THR A 42 -15.75 -8.44 8.95
N GLU A 43 -14.95 -9.22 9.69
CA GLU A 43 -14.28 -8.69 10.86
C GLU A 43 -13.21 -7.68 10.48
N LYS A 44 -12.44 -7.98 9.45
CA LYS A 44 -11.45 -7.05 8.96
C LYS A 44 -12.10 -5.79 8.42
N GLN A 45 -13.21 -5.95 7.71
CA GLN A 45 -13.95 -4.80 7.19
C GLN A 45 -14.42 -3.89 8.34
N ALA A 46 -14.96 -4.50 9.38
CA ALA A 46 -15.41 -3.73 10.54
C ALA A 46 -14.26 -3.03 11.24
N PHE A 47 -13.12 -3.71 11.33
CA PHE A 47 -11.92 -3.12 11.92
C PHE A 47 -11.49 -1.88 11.12
N LEU A 48 -11.49 -1.99 9.80
CA LEU A 48 -11.11 -0.86 8.95
C LEU A 48 -12.06 0.32 9.11
N ARG A 49 -13.36 0.03 9.25
CA ARG A 49 -14.32 1.11 9.47
C ARG A 49 -14.07 1.84 10.78
N ARG A 50 -13.78 1.10 11.83
CA ARG A 50 -13.46 1.72 13.11
C ARG A 50 -12.18 2.52 13.03
N LEU A 51 -11.20 2.01 12.29
CA LEU A 51 -9.93 2.70 12.12
C LEU A 51 -10.13 4.02 11.38
N CYS A 52 -11.00 4.02 10.38
CA CYS A 52 -11.30 5.24 9.62
C CYS A 52 -11.93 6.32 10.47
N ASP A 53 -12.63 5.94 11.52
CA ASP A 53 -13.22 6.93 12.43
C ASP A 53 -12.15 7.71 13.18
N LYS A 54 -10.98 7.11 13.35
CA LYS A 54 -9.91 7.71 14.14
C LYS A 54 -8.84 8.37 13.31
N THR A 55 -8.61 7.90 12.09
CA THR A 55 -7.50 8.37 11.29
C THR A 55 -7.77 8.09 9.82
N LYS A 56 -7.00 8.75 8.96
CA LYS A 56 -7.00 8.39 7.56
C LYS A 56 -6.17 7.13 7.37
N ILE A 57 -6.43 6.45 6.26
CA ILE A 57 -5.73 5.20 5.92
C ILE A 57 -5.11 5.35 4.54
N ILE A 58 -3.85 4.95 4.41
CA ILE A 58 -3.15 4.96 3.12
C ILE A 58 -3.42 3.62 2.44
N VAL A 59 -3.83 3.67 1.18
CA VAL A 59 -4.06 2.48 0.37
C VAL A 59 -3.00 2.42 -0.72
N LEU A 60 -2.19 1.38 -0.72
CA LEU A 60 -1.14 1.18 -1.72
C LEU A 60 -1.36 -0.14 -2.43
N THR A 61 -1.81 -0.07 -3.66
CA THR A 61 -2.01 -1.24 -4.51
C THR A 61 -1.64 -0.88 -5.94
N ASP A 62 -1.60 -1.90 -6.81
CA ASP A 62 -1.48 -1.66 -8.23
C ASP A 62 -2.66 -0.82 -8.71
N ALA A 63 -2.43 -0.08 -9.79
CA ALA A 63 -3.44 0.78 -10.36
C ALA A 63 -4.40 0.03 -11.29
N ASP A 64 -4.11 -1.21 -11.60
CA ASP A 64 -4.95 -2.02 -12.48
C ASP A 64 -5.05 -3.44 -11.96
N GLY A 65 -5.80 -4.29 -12.68
CA GLY A 65 -5.95 -5.69 -12.32
C GLY A 65 -6.57 -5.89 -10.95
N ALA A 66 -6.03 -6.87 -10.22
CA ALA A 66 -6.55 -7.21 -8.90
C ALA A 66 -6.43 -6.04 -7.93
N GLY A 67 -5.35 -5.26 -8.06
CA GLY A 67 -5.17 -4.11 -7.18
C GLY A 67 -6.27 -3.09 -7.32
N LEU A 68 -6.71 -2.86 -8.56
CA LEU A 68 -7.80 -1.93 -8.79
C LEU A 68 -9.11 -2.45 -8.22
N VAL A 69 -9.37 -3.75 -8.38
CA VAL A 69 -10.59 -4.35 -7.84
C VAL A 69 -10.62 -4.20 -6.32
N ILE A 70 -9.51 -4.49 -5.67
CA ILE A 70 -9.43 -4.38 -4.21
C ILE A 70 -9.61 -2.93 -3.78
N ARG A 71 -8.97 -2.01 -4.49
CA ARG A 71 -9.09 -0.58 -4.17
C ARG A 71 -10.53 -0.10 -4.32
N ASN A 72 -11.22 -0.53 -5.36
CA ASN A 72 -12.62 -0.17 -5.56
C ASN A 72 -13.50 -0.72 -4.44
N PHE A 73 -13.20 -1.93 -3.99
CA PHE A 73 -13.95 -2.50 -2.88
C PHE A 73 -13.74 -1.67 -1.61
N ILE A 74 -12.50 -1.30 -1.33
CA ILE A 74 -12.21 -0.48 -0.15
C ILE A 74 -12.96 0.85 -0.24
N ASN A 75 -12.99 1.44 -1.43
CA ASN A 75 -13.75 2.68 -1.63
C ASN A 75 -15.23 2.50 -1.37
N SER A 76 -15.75 1.29 -1.56
CA SER A 76 -17.18 1.06 -1.37
C SER A 76 -17.56 0.88 0.09
N ILE A 77 -16.60 0.55 0.96
CA ILE A 77 -16.93 0.30 2.36
C ILE A 77 -16.37 1.35 3.32
N LEU A 78 -15.50 2.23 2.86
CA LEU A 78 -14.88 3.26 3.70
C LEU A 78 -15.12 4.65 3.12
N PRO A 79 -15.19 5.68 3.97
CA PRO A 79 -15.40 7.06 3.49
C PRO A 79 -14.22 7.52 2.63
N LYS A 80 -14.49 8.10 1.49
CA LYS A 80 -13.45 8.54 0.57
C LYS A 80 -12.54 9.58 1.19
N GLU A 81 -13.08 10.46 2.00
CA GLU A 81 -12.31 11.54 2.60
C GLU A 81 -11.33 11.03 3.65
N ARG A 82 -11.46 9.77 4.05
CA ARG A 82 -10.55 9.16 5.00
C ARG A 82 -9.50 8.29 4.34
N LEU A 83 -9.46 8.26 3.01
CA LEU A 83 -8.52 7.40 2.29
C LEU A 83 -7.50 8.23 1.56
N ILE A 84 -6.23 7.83 1.67
CA ILE A 84 -5.13 8.41 0.91
C ILE A 84 -4.68 7.34 -0.08
N HIS A 85 -4.92 7.58 -1.36
CA HIS A 85 -4.60 6.61 -2.39
C HIS A 85 -3.20 6.85 -2.93
N LEU A 86 -2.34 5.86 -2.80
CA LEU A 86 -1.04 5.85 -3.45
C LEU A 86 -1.05 4.77 -4.51
N TYR A 87 -0.39 5.04 -5.61
CA TYR A 87 -0.38 4.14 -6.76
C TYR A 87 1.04 3.72 -7.08
N ILE A 88 1.19 2.44 -7.43
CA ILE A 88 2.48 1.92 -7.85
C ILE A 88 2.75 2.39 -9.28
N PRO A 89 3.91 2.99 -9.54
CA PRO A 89 4.20 3.48 -10.89
C PRO A 89 4.21 2.36 -11.91
N GLN A 90 3.53 2.60 -13.02
CA GLN A 90 3.38 1.59 -14.07
C GLN A 90 4.65 1.32 -14.85
N CYS A 91 5.46 2.35 -15.03
CA CYS A 91 6.63 2.19 -15.86
C CYS A 91 7.58 1.13 -15.31
N ALA A 92 7.74 1.03 -14.00
CA ALA A 92 8.59 0.00 -13.41
C ALA A 92 8.05 -1.39 -13.71
N GLY A 93 6.74 -1.55 -13.65
CA GLY A 93 6.12 -2.83 -13.95
C GLY A 93 6.29 -3.24 -15.39
N LYS A 94 6.22 -2.27 -16.30
CA LYS A 94 6.38 -2.56 -17.72
C LYS A 94 7.74 -3.14 -18.04
N GLU A 95 8.77 -2.55 -17.49
CA GLU A 95 10.11 -3.04 -17.74
C GLU A 95 10.30 -4.46 -17.26
N LYS A 96 9.78 -4.75 -16.11
CA LYS A 96 9.89 -6.09 -15.58
C LYS A 96 9.14 -7.10 -16.42
N ARG A 97 7.99 -6.75 -16.91
CA ARG A 97 7.24 -7.66 -17.76
C ARG A 97 7.98 -8.00 -19.04
N LYS A 98 8.70 -7.03 -19.57
CA LYS A 98 9.44 -7.25 -20.82
C LYS A 98 10.59 -8.23 -20.62
N THR A 99 11.22 -8.16 -19.49
CA THR A 99 12.42 -8.97 -19.28
C THR A 99 12.14 -10.34 -18.69
N THR A 100 11.13 -10.44 -17.83
CA THR A 100 10.89 -11.71 -17.18
C THR A 100 9.40 -11.91 -16.98
N PRO A 101 8.72 -12.48 -17.97
CA PRO A 101 7.29 -12.71 -17.82
C PRO A 101 6.93 -13.53 -16.58
N ALA A 102 7.80 -14.49 -16.26
CA ALA A 102 7.52 -15.35 -15.10
C ALA A 102 7.67 -14.59 -13.79
N ALA A 103 8.22 -13.40 -13.81
CA ALA A 103 8.39 -12.61 -12.61
C ALA A 103 7.25 -11.65 -12.39
N GLU A 104 6.16 -11.83 -13.06
CA GLU A 104 5.03 -10.91 -12.93
C GLU A 104 4.52 -10.83 -11.50
N GLY A 105 4.77 -11.83 -10.70
CA GLY A 105 4.40 -11.77 -9.30
C GLY A 105 5.14 -10.69 -8.53
N PHE A 106 6.21 -10.16 -9.11
CA PHE A 106 6.99 -9.11 -8.47
C PHE A 106 6.70 -7.73 -9.03
N LEU A 107 5.65 -7.60 -9.82
CA LEU A 107 5.31 -6.31 -10.42
C LEU A 107 4.57 -5.39 -9.45
N GLY A 108 4.16 -5.91 -8.31
CA GLY A 108 3.54 -5.10 -7.28
C GLY A 108 4.59 -4.45 -6.38
N VAL A 109 4.18 -4.17 -5.15
CA VAL A 109 5.03 -3.48 -4.18
C VAL A 109 6.37 -4.19 -3.99
N GLU A 110 6.35 -5.51 -3.89
CA GLU A 110 7.58 -6.24 -3.57
C GLU A 110 8.60 -6.17 -4.71
N GLY A 111 8.16 -5.86 -5.93
CA GLY A 111 9.08 -5.76 -7.07
C GLY A 111 9.66 -4.38 -7.30
N LEU A 112 9.29 -3.40 -6.50
CA LEU A 112 9.74 -2.03 -6.70
C LEU A 112 11.03 -1.74 -5.94
N PRO A 113 11.87 -0.83 -6.48
CA PRO A 113 13.06 -0.40 -5.74
C PRO A 113 12.70 0.25 -4.41
N PRO A 114 13.49 -0.01 -3.37
CA PRO A 114 13.20 0.60 -2.06
C PRO A 114 13.14 2.12 -2.09
N ASP A 115 14.03 2.76 -2.84
CA ASP A 115 14.05 4.23 -2.89
C ASP A 115 12.75 4.78 -3.47
N LEU A 116 12.20 4.10 -4.47
CA LEU A 116 10.95 4.53 -5.06
C LEU A 116 9.80 4.44 -4.06
N LEU A 117 9.75 3.31 -3.33
CA LEU A 117 8.73 3.15 -2.32
C LEU A 117 8.86 4.18 -1.22
N ARG A 118 10.09 4.45 -0.77
CA ARG A 118 10.28 5.46 0.25
C ARG A 118 9.80 6.82 -0.23
N SER A 119 10.03 7.14 -1.50
CA SER A 119 9.61 8.45 -2.01
C SER A 119 8.08 8.59 -2.05
N LEU A 120 7.36 7.49 -2.21
CA LEU A 120 5.90 7.55 -2.17
C LEU A 120 5.39 7.90 -0.79
N PHE A 121 6.06 7.45 0.25
CA PHE A 121 5.63 7.67 1.62
C PHE A 121 6.23 8.91 2.26
N ALA A 122 7.29 9.47 1.67
CA ALA A 122 7.99 10.60 2.28
C ALA A 122 7.08 11.77 2.64
N PRO A 123 6.10 12.14 1.80
CA PRO A 123 5.23 13.27 2.16
C PRO A 123 4.41 13.05 3.43
N PHE A 124 4.26 11.81 3.85
CA PHE A 124 3.45 11.47 5.01
C PHE A 124 4.29 11.09 6.23
N ALA A 125 5.60 11.19 6.12
CA ALA A 125 6.49 10.75 7.19
C ALA A 125 6.67 11.82 8.26
N ASP A 126 6.66 11.39 9.51
CA ASP A 126 6.90 12.31 10.63
C ASP A 126 8.36 12.67 10.76
N ASN A 127 9.26 11.76 10.38
CA ASN A 127 10.70 11.97 10.52
C ASN A 127 11.40 12.10 9.18
N GLY A 128 10.64 12.30 8.10
CA GLY A 128 11.24 12.52 6.79
C GLY A 128 11.58 13.98 6.57
N PRO A 129 12.07 14.29 5.36
CA PRO A 129 12.37 15.70 5.05
C PRO A 129 11.10 16.53 5.16
N LYS A 130 11.22 17.62 5.85
CA LYS A 130 10.10 18.53 6.01
C LYS A 130 10.38 19.77 5.20
N ASN A 131 9.45 20.11 4.36
CA ASN A 131 9.61 21.27 3.51
C ASN A 131 8.88 22.44 4.10
N GLY A 132 9.59 23.13 4.90
CA GLY A 132 9.08 24.36 5.49
C GLY A 132 8.00 24.10 6.47
#